data_f6d5572e16d63f9e41645b3044a1ab6f
#
_entry.id   f6d5572e16d63f9e41645b3044a1ab6f
#
_cell.length_a   1.000
_cell.length_b   1.000
_cell.length_c   1.000
_cell.angle_alpha   90.00
_cell.angle_beta   90.00
_cell.angle_gamma   90.00
#
_symmetry.space_group_name_H-M   'P 1'
#
loop_
_entity.id
_entity.type
_entity.pdbx_description
1 polymer ?
#
loop_
_entity_poly.entity_id
_entity_poly.type
_entity_poly.pdbx_seq_one_letter_code
_entity_poly.pdbx_strand_id
1 'polypeptide(L)'
;YDYFDKTPVNELVNDYLRCSEKYDLPILAGGWYYVLGRDEELLMENLRIGARLGSIVHNTQILMDHVEGKLVSDEQVAEIYIKAFEIGEETGCRPTFEVHVNMWSEDFLRIEKVAELVEQRGIPFYMTLDHSHVIFKIDNPREQEVFGINEYIKKGDLVLDPFQKDHICGKWIHEGFVRHCHARAAVPNNPRNIWKHHPNLDELPSLHPKYTIGRGIQYPFIKPKIGQWHSDWFESKLEPWKEV
;
A
#
# COMPACT_ATOMS: atom_id res chain seq x y z
N TYR A 1 17.11 9.14 14.34
CA TYR A 1 16.62 8.10 13.40
C TYR A 1 17.36 6.80 13.72
N ASP A 2 16.63 5.68 13.69
CA ASP A 2 17.19 4.37 14.06
C ASP A 2 17.58 3.56 12.82
N TYR A 3 17.00 3.86 11.67
CA TYR A 3 17.31 3.23 10.39
C TYR A 3 16.82 4.09 9.20
N PHE A 4 17.21 3.68 8.01
CA PHE A 4 16.83 4.32 6.75
C PHE A 4 16.05 3.33 5.86
N ASP A 5 15.00 3.82 5.23
CA ASP A 5 14.15 3.06 4.30
C ASP A 5 14.38 3.56 2.87
N LYS A 6 15.18 2.83 2.10
CA LYS A 6 15.45 3.18 0.70
C LYS A 6 16.12 2.06 -0.08
N THR A 7 15.61 1.80 -1.29
CA THR A 7 16.31 1.01 -2.30
C THR A 7 16.89 1.95 -3.37
N PRO A 8 18.20 2.12 -3.45
CA PRO A 8 18.84 2.89 -4.51
C PRO A 8 18.91 2.09 -5.80
N VAL A 9 19.23 2.77 -6.91
CA VAL A 9 19.68 2.11 -8.14
C VAL A 9 21.03 1.42 -7.91
N ASN A 10 21.31 0.37 -8.66
CA ASN A 10 22.47 -0.51 -8.43
C ASN A 10 23.81 0.24 -8.39
N GLU A 11 23.97 1.28 -9.21
CA GLU A 11 25.19 2.10 -9.29
C GLU A 11 25.48 2.86 -8.00
N LEU A 12 24.46 3.14 -7.20
CA LEU A 12 24.57 3.92 -5.96
C LEU A 12 24.68 3.03 -4.70
N VAL A 13 24.59 1.72 -4.82
CA VAL A 13 24.59 0.79 -3.66
C VAL A 13 25.82 1.00 -2.77
N ASN A 14 27.01 1.12 -3.35
CA ASN A 14 28.23 1.30 -2.61
C ASN A 14 28.30 2.67 -1.91
N ASP A 15 27.68 3.70 -2.49
CA ASP A 15 27.59 5.02 -1.88
C ASP A 15 26.66 5.00 -0.66
N TYR A 16 25.54 4.29 -0.77
CA TYR A 16 24.61 4.08 0.34
C TYR A 16 25.24 3.28 1.49
N LEU A 17 26.00 2.22 1.19
CA LEU A 17 26.74 1.46 2.20
C LEU A 17 27.74 2.35 2.94
N ARG A 18 28.53 3.15 2.22
CA ARG A 18 29.49 4.09 2.84
C ARG A 18 28.78 5.15 3.71
N CYS A 19 27.63 5.64 3.27
CA CYS A 19 26.85 6.59 4.06
C CYS A 19 26.26 5.93 5.30
N SER A 20 25.69 4.73 5.16
CA SER A 20 25.17 3.95 6.27
C SER A 20 26.23 3.73 7.36
N GLU A 21 27.43 3.28 6.97
CA GLU A 21 28.56 3.07 7.87
C GLU A 21 29.02 4.41 8.48
N LYS A 22 29.23 5.44 7.67
CA LYS A 22 29.71 6.75 8.14
C LYS A 22 28.83 7.40 9.19
N TYR A 23 27.50 7.23 9.05
CA TYR A 23 26.53 7.89 9.92
C TYR A 23 25.92 6.94 10.96
N ASP A 24 26.39 5.70 11.02
CA ASP A 24 25.84 4.65 11.88
C ASP A 24 24.31 4.55 11.73
N LEU A 25 23.83 4.55 10.48
CA LEU A 25 22.42 4.54 10.15
C LEU A 25 22.13 3.35 9.22
N PRO A 26 21.68 2.21 9.75
CA PRO A 26 21.44 1.01 8.94
C PRO A 26 20.28 1.20 7.96
N ILE A 27 20.32 0.48 6.83
CA ILE A 27 19.27 0.43 5.85
C ILE A 27 18.48 -0.87 6.05
N LEU A 28 17.41 -0.83 6.84
CA LEU A 28 16.65 -2.03 7.24
C LEU A 28 15.47 -2.32 6.36
N ALA A 29 15.01 -1.36 5.60
CA ALA A 29 13.92 -1.50 4.65
C ALA A 29 14.24 -0.80 3.34
N GLY A 30 13.50 -1.12 2.30
CA GLY A 30 13.53 -0.43 1.04
C GLY A 30 12.23 -0.61 0.31
N GLY A 31 12.03 0.11 -0.78
CA GLY A 31 10.79 -0.02 -1.53
C GLY A 31 10.85 0.60 -2.91
N TRP A 32 9.98 0.08 -3.78
CA TRP A 32 9.78 0.62 -5.12
C TRP A 32 8.42 0.23 -5.68
N TYR A 33 8.01 0.88 -6.77
CA TYR A 33 6.80 0.57 -7.50
C TYR A 33 7.11 -0.14 -8.82
N TYR A 34 6.22 -1.05 -9.24
CA TYR A 34 6.41 -1.93 -10.38
C TYR A 34 5.17 -2.00 -11.26
N VAL A 35 5.39 -2.04 -12.57
CA VAL A 35 4.36 -2.27 -13.59
C VAL A 35 4.51 -3.70 -14.08
N LEU A 36 3.52 -4.56 -13.85
CA LEU A 36 3.55 -5.94 -14.35
C LEU A 36 3.57 -5.97 -15.89
N GLY A 37 4.30 -6.94 -16.41
CA GLY A 37 4.61 -7.05 -17.84
C GLY A 37 5.89 -6.30 -18.25
N ARG A 38 6.52 -5.56 -17.33
CA ARG A 38 7.76 -4.82 -17.58
C ARG A 38 8.81 -4.94 -16.48
N ASP A 39 8.38 -4.90 -15.21
CA ASP A 39 9.30 -4.62 -14.09
C ASP A 39 9.52 -5.84 -13.18
N GLU A 40 9.15 -7.07 -13.59
CA GLU A 40 9.31 -8.28 -12.78
C GLU A 40 10.77 -8.53 -12.41
N GLU A 41 11.68 -8.44 -13.40
CA GLU A 41 13.11 -8.62 -13.15
C GLU A 41 13.69 -7.51 -12.27
N LEU A 42 13.20 -6.27 -12.43
CA LEU A 42 13.60 -5.15 -11.59
C LEU A 42 13.20 -5.40 -10.11
N LEU A 43 12.03 -5.99 -9.86
CA LEU A 43 11.64 -6.37 -8.51
C LEU A 43 12.63 -7.40 -7.92
N MET A 44 12.99 -8.43 -8.68
CA MET A 44 13.94 -9.46 -8.22
C MET A 44 15.33 -8.86 -7.97
N GLU A 45 15.76 -7.93 -8.81
CA GLU A 45 17.03 -7.21 -8.63
C GLU A 45 16.98 -6.33 -7.38
N ASN A 46 15.91 -5.59 -7.15
CA ASN A 46 15.76 -4.72 -5.99
C ASN A 46 15.73 -5.49 -4.66
N LEU A 47 15.18 -6.71 -4.63
CA LEU A 47 15.28 -7.61 -3.47
C LEU A 47 16.74 -7.98 -3.18
N ARG A 48 17.53 -8.34 -4.22
CA ARG A 48 18.96 -8.64 -4.07
C ARG A 48 19.76 -7.40 -3.63
N ILE A 49 19.44 -6.22 -4.17
CA ILE A 49 20.04 -4.95 -3.76
C ILE A 49 19.71 -4.67 -2.30
N GLY A 50 18.44 -4.83 -1.89
CA GLY A 50 18.02 -4.68 -0.49
C GLY A 50 18.83 -5.56 0.44
N ALA A 51 18.96 -6.84 0.11
CA ALA A 51 19.76 -7.79 0.89
C ALA A 51 21.25 -7.36 1.02
N ARG A 52 21.86 -6.88 -0.06
CA ARG A 52 23.23 -6.34 -0.02
C ARG A 52 23.39 -5.14 0.89
N LEU A 53 22.34 -4.33 1.01
CA LEU A 53 22.29 -3.17 1.92
C LEU A 53 22.03 -3.53 3.38
N GLY A 54 21.61 -4.77 3.65
CA GLY A 54 21.21 -5.22 4.97
C GLY A 54 19.70 -5.09 5.25
N SER A 55 18.92 -4.72 4.24
CA SER A 55 17.47 -4.64 4.38
C SER A 55 16.85 -6.02 4.58
N ILE A 56 15.92 -6.10 5.52
CA ILE A 56 15.16 -7.33 5.84
C ILE A 56 13.78 -7.34 5.17
N VAL A 57 13.34 -6.17 4.71
CA VAL A 57 12.04 -5.95 4.05
C VAL A 57 12.21 -5.12 2.79
N HIS A 58 11.50 -5.52 1.74
CA HIS A 58 11.31 -4.70 0.53
C HIS A 58 9.83 -4.39 0.35
N ASN A 59 9.47 -3.13 0.58
CA ASN A 59 8.13 -2.62 0.36
C ASN A 59 7.82 -2.58 -1.14
N THR A 60 6.87 -3.38 -1.58
CA THR A 60 6.57 -3.62 -2.99
C THR A 60 5.23 -3.02 -3.36
N GLN A 61 5.23 -2.04 -4.25
CA GLN A 61 4.03 -1.42 -4.78
C GLN A 61 3.78 -1.93 -6.21
N ILE A 62 2.74 -2.72 -6.42
CA ILE A 62 2.34 -3.19 -7.75
C ILE A 62 1.25 -2.26 -8.29
N LEU A 63 1.53 -1.58 -9.40
CA LEU A 63 0.54 -0.72 -10.03
C LEU A 63 -0.70 -1.53 -10.44
N MET A 64 -1.86 -0.87 -10.40
CA MET A 64 -3.12 -1.48 -10.80
C MET A 64 -3.15 -1.79 -12.31
N ASP A 65 -2.45 -1.00 -13.12
CA ASP A 65 -2.37 -1.18 -14.57
C ASP A 65 -1.17 -2.05 -14.96
N HIS A 66 -1.45 -3.09 -15.74
CA HIS A 66 -0.44 -3.84 -16.49
C HIS A 66 0.14 -2.99 -17.63
N VAL A 67 1.35 -3.30 -18.09
CA VAL A 67 2.00 -2.58 -19.21
C VAL A 67 1.12 -2.52 -20.48
N GLU A 68 0.24 -3.48 -20.67
CA GLU A 68 -0.75 -3.52 -21.78
C GLU A 68 -1.95 -2.60 -21.58
N GLY A 69 -2.02 -1.85 -20.48
CA GLY A 69 -3.10 -0.93 -20.16
C GLY A 69 -4.40 -1.59 -19.71
N LYS A 70 -4.33 -2.81 -19.18
CA LYS A 70 -5.42 -3.54 -18.54
C LYS A 70 -5.18 -3.62 -17.04
N LEU A 71 -6.22 -3.81 -16.26
CA LEU A 71 -6.08 -4.11 -14.84
C LEU A 71 -5.30 -5.41 -14.64
N VAL A 72 -4.38 -5.41 -13.69
CA VAL A 72 -3.69 -6.64 -13.26
C VAL A 72 -4.69 -7.57 -12.58
N SER A 73 -4.61 -8.88 -12.84
CA SER A 73 -5.47 -9.85 -12.15
C SER A 73 -4.89 -10.24 -10.79
N ASP A 74 -5.74 -10.85 -9.94
CA ASP A 74 -5.32 -11.34 -8.62
C ASP A 74 -4.29 -12.47 -8.77
N GLU A 75 -4.42 -13.32 -9.80
CA GLU A 75 -3.47 -14.39 -10.13
C GLU A 75 -2.11 -13.83 -10.54
N GLN A 76 -2.08 -12.76 -11.37
CA GLN A 76 -0.83 -12.12 -11.75
C GLN A 76 -0.10 -11.53 -10.53
N VAL A 77 -0.85 -10.91 -9.62
CA VAL A 77 -0.28 -10.37 -8.38
C VAL A 77 0.22 -11.50 -7.48
N ALA A 78 -0.54 -12.58 -7.32
CA ALA A 78 -0.11 -13.74 -6.54
C ALA A 78 1.15 -14.39 -7.12
N GLU A 79 1.23 -14.54 -8.44
CA GLU A 79 2.38 -15.14 -9.09
C GLU A 79 3.66 -14.32 -8.94
N ILE A 80 3.59 -13.00 -9.09
CA ILE A 80 4.76 -12.16 -8.87
C ILE A 80 5.17 -12.12 -7.39
N TYR A 81 4.18 -12.17 -6.46
CA TYR A 81 4.46 -12.29 -5.03
C TYR A 81 5.24 -13.57 -4.73
N ILE A 82 4.80 -14.74 -5.24
CA ILE A 82 5.44 -16.03 -5.03
C ILE A 82 6.91 -15.98 -5.49
N LYS A 83 7.17 -15.49 -6.70
CA LYS A 83 8.54 -15.33 -7.23
C LYS A 83 9.39 -14.40 -6.35
N ALA A 84 8.82 -13.28 -5.94
CA ALA A 84 9.51 -12.34 -5.06
C ALA A 84 9.80 -12.95 -3.68
N PHE A 85 8.87 -13.75 -3.14
CA PHE A 85 9.04 -14.45 -1.87
C PHE A 85 10.18 -15.48 -1.94
N GLU A 86 10.28 -16.26 -3.02
CA GLU A 86 11.38 -17.20 -3.23
C GLU A 86 12.75 -16.50 -3.19
N ILE A 87 12.90 -15.36 -3.89
CA ILE A 87 14.12 -14.54 -3.82
C ILE A 87 14.32 -13.97 -2.40
N GLY A 88 13.25 -13.60 -1.72
CA GLY A 88 13.31 -13.11 -0.34
C GLY A 88 13.83 -14.16 0.64
N GLU A 89 13.42 -15.41 0.50
CA GLU A 89 13.93 -16.54 1.31
C GLU A 89 15.39 -16.86 1.00
N GLU A 90 15.82 -16.73 -0.25
CA GLU A 90 17.21 -16.94 -0.65
C GLU A 90 18.15 -15.84 -0.11
N THR A 91 17.67 -14.60 -0.08
CA THR A 91 18.51 -13.42 0.18
C THR A 91 18.37 -12.86 1.59
N GLY A 92 17.26 -13.15 2.28
CA GLY A 92 16.91 -12.58 3.57
C GLY A 92 16.18 -11.23 3.49
N CYS A 93 15.96 -10.66 2.30
CA CYS A 93 15.18 -9.44 2.11
C CYS A 93 13.78 -9.80 1.59
N ARG A 94 12.80 -9.85 2.49
CA ARG A 94 11.46 -10.34 2.17
C ARG A 94 10.59 -9.27 1.51
N PRO A 95 9.83 -9.62 0.45
CA PRO A 95 8.84 -8.72 -0.12
C PRO A 95 7.66 -8.55 0.84
N THR A 96 7.15 -7.32 0.92
CA THR A 96 5.87 -7.00 1.55
C THR A 96 5.06 -6.14 0.61
N PHE A 97 3.87 -6.58 0.23
CA PHE A 97 3.06 -5.85 -0.75
C PHE A 97 2.26 -4.74 -0.05
N GLU A 98 2.41 -3.51 -0.53
CA GLU A 98 1.88 -2.35 0.17
C GLU A 98 0.41 -2.09 -0.15
N VAL A 99 -0.36 -1.75 0.88
CA VAL A 99 -1.67 -1.10 0.71
C VAL A 99 -1.42 0.36 0.34
N HIS A 100 -1.68 0.69 -0.92
CA HIS A 100 -1.37 2.02 -1.41
C HIS A 100 -2.33 2.47 -2.52
N VAL A 101 -2.61 3.79 -2.57
CA VAL A 101 -3.35 4.40 -3.69
C VAL A 101 -2.61 4.15 -5.01
N ASN A 102 -3.36 3.98 -6.07
CA ASN A 102 -2.86 3.67 -7.41
C ASN A 102 -2.21 2.28 -7.54
N MET A 103 -2.34 1.43 -6.56
CA MET A 103 -1.88 0.06 -6.60
C MET A 103 -3.06 -0.92 -6.66
N TRP A 104 -2.80 -2.16 -7.05
CA TRP A 104 -3.80 -3.22 -7.04
C TRP A 104 -4.52 -3.35 -5.69
N SER A 105 -3.78 -3.10 -4.62
CA SER A 105 -4.22 -3.18 -3.22
C SER A 105 -5.07 -2.00 -2.74
N GLU A 106 -5.32 -1.00 -3.57
CA GLU A 106 -6.28 0.06 -3.27
C GLU A 106 -7.72 -0.47 -3.23
N ASP A 107 -7.99 -1.56 -3.94
CA ASP A 107 -9.19 -2.37 -3.77
C ASP A 107 -8.95 -3.38 -2.65
N PHE A 108 -9.39 -3.05 -1.44
CA PHE A 108 -9.14 -3.85 -0.24
C PHE A 108 -9.69 -5.28 -0.31
N LEU A 109 -10.76 -5.50 -1.09
CA LEU A 109 -11.36 -6.82 -1.26
C LEU A 109 -10.47 -7.80 -2.04
N ARG A 110 -9.49 -7.28 -2.76
CA ARG A 110 -8.53 -8.08 -3.52
C ARG A 110 -7.40 -8.63 -2.66
N ILE A 111 -7.09 -7.97 -1.54
CA ILE A 111 -5.96 -8.34 -0.67
C ILE A 111 -6.15 -9.77 -0.14
N GLU A 112 -7.32 -10.08 0.40
CA GLU A 112 -7.63 -11.41 0.92
C GLU A 112 -7.61 -12.48 -0.19
N LYS A 113 -8.12 -12.16 -1.38
CA LYS A 113 -8.10 -13.07 -2.53
C LYS A 113 -6.67 -13.42 -2.97
N VAL A 114 -5.80 -12.42 -3.03
CA VAL A 114 -4.38 -12.64 -3.37
C VAL A 114 -3.69 -13.43 -2.26
N ALA A 115 -3.95 -13.11 -0.99
CA ALA A 115 -3.44 -13.89 0.13
C ALA A 115 -3.85 -15.36 0.05
N GLU A 116 -5.13 -15.65 -0.21
CA GLU A 116 -5.63 -17.01 -0.41
C GLU A 116 -4.91 -17.75 -1.55
N LEU A 117 -4.69 -17.09 -2.70
CA LEU A 117 -3.98 -17.69 -3.84
C LEU A 117 -2.51 -18.03 -3.50
N VAL A 118 -1.86 -17.18 -2.71
CA VAL A 118 -0.48 -17.39 -2.25
C VAL A 118 -0.44 -18.53 -1.22
N GLU A 119 -1.34 -18.53 -0.24
CA GLU A 119 -1.39 -19.51 0.83
C GLU A 119 -1.76 -20.91 0.32
N GLN A 120 -2.55 -21.03 -0.74
CA GLN A 120 -2.82 -22.30 -1.43
C GLN A 120 -1.56 -22.96 -2.00
N ARG A 121 -0.49 -22.19 -2.20
CA ARG A 121 0.85 -22.68 -2.61
C ARG A 121 1.76 -22.98 -1.42
N GLY A 122 1.23 -22.88 -0.17
CA GLY A 122 2.00 -23.10 1.06
C GLY A 122 2.96 -21.95 1.41
N ILE A 123 2.75 -20.77 0.85
CA ILE A 123 3.58 -19.59 1.06
C ILE A 123 2.78 -18.58 1.91
N PRO A 124 3.37 -18.00 2.98
CA PRO A 124 2.68 -16.98 3.76
C PRO A 124 2.59 -15.66 2.98
N PHE A 125 1.48 -14.97 3.10
CA PHE A 125 1.32 -13.64 2.52
C PHE A 125 1.78 -12.55 3.49
N TYR A 126 2.61 -11.63 3.02
CA TYR A 126 3.10 -10.50 3.80
C TYR A 126 2.84 -9.17 3.11
N MET A 127 2.43 -8.18 3.91
CA MET A 127 2.11 -6.85 3.42
C MET A 127 2.79 -5.76 4.22
N THR A 128 2.95 -4.61 3.57
CA THR A 128 3.20 -3.32 4.22
C THR A 128 1.86 -2.62 4.43
N LEU A 129 1.54 -2.34 5.68
CA LEU A 129 0.35 -1.57 6.01
C LEU A 129 0.68 -0.08 6.03
N ASP A 130 0.29 0.65 5.00
CA ASP A 130 0.13 2.10 5.08
C ASP A 130 -1.34 2.43 5.39
N HIS A 131 -1.64 2.51 6.67
CA HIS A 131 -3.01 2.72 7.16
C HIS A 131 -3.65 4.01 6.63
N SER A 132 -2.85 5.00 6.22
CA SER A 132 -3.37 6.25 5.69
C SER A 132 -4.23 6.06 4.45
N HIS A 133 -3.92 5.04 3.64
CA HIS A 133 -4.69 4.73 2.43
C HIS A 133 -6.06 4.11 2.75
N VAL A 134 -6.20 3.46 3.90
CA VAL A 134 -7.50 3.03 4.43
C VAL A 134 -8.29 4.22 4.95
N ILE A 135 -7.63 5.08 5.73
CA ILE A 135 -8.25 6.28 6.30
C ILE A 135 -8.79 7.23 5.22
N PHE A 136 -8.11 7.35 4.08
CA PHE A 136 -8.59 8.16 2.95
C PHE A 136 -9.90 7.67 2.33
N LYS A 137 -10.31 6.43 2.59
CA LYS A 137 -11.60 5.90 2.14
C LYS A 137 -12.74 6.16 3.14
N ILE A 138 -12.44 6.54 4.39
CA ILE A 138 -13.46 6.91 5.39
C ILE A 138 -14.17 8.19 4.93
N ASP A 139 -15.50 8.23 5.04
CA ASP A 139 -16.35 9.35 4.61
C ASP A 139 -16.09 9.81 3.16
N ASN A 140 -15.64 8.90 2.31
CA ASN A 140 -15.33 9.14 0.91
C ASN A 140 -16.21 8.28 -0.01
N PRO A 141 -17.51 8.57 -0.11
CA PRO A 141 -18.48 7.70 -0.77
C PRO A 141 -18.14 7.43 -2.25
N ARG A 142 -17.48 8.37 -2.91
CA ARG A 142 -17.11 8.19 -4.32
C ARG A 142 -16.00 7.17 -4.51
N GLU A 143 -14.95 7.24 -3.70
CA GLU A 143 -13.90 6.24 -3.72
C GLU A 143 -14.43 4.86 -3.29
N GLN A 144 -15.33 4.84 -2.29
CA GLN A 144 -16.00 3.62 -1.88
C GLN A 144 -16.85 3.00 -3.00
N GLU A 145 -17.52 3.84 -3.79
CA GLU A 145 -18.34 3.41 -4.93
C GLU A 145 -17.47 2.90 -6.08
N VAL A 146 -16.38 3.60 -6.42
CA VAL A 146 -15.42 3.18 -7.45
C VAL A 146 -14.87 1.79 -7.19
N PHE A 147 -14.53 1.48 -5.95
CA PHE A 147 -13.99 0.17 -5.56
C PHE A 147 -15.07 -0.84 -5.16
N GLY A 148 -16.35 -0.48 -5.24
CA GLY A 148 -17.46 -1.36 -4.89
C GLY A 148 -17.52 -1.77 -3.41
N ILE A 149 -16.82 -1.03 -2.54
CA ILE A 149 -16.76 -1.33 -1.10
C ILE A 149 -17.90 -0.70 -0.29
N ASN A 150 -18.65 0.22 -0.88
CA ASN A 150 -19.74 0.94 -0.22
C ASN A 150 -20.82 0.02 0.37
N GLU A 151 -21.18 -1.05 -0.34
CA GLU A 151 -22.18 -2.00 0.16
C GLU A 151 -21.68 -2.86 1.32
N TYR A 152 -20.41 -3.22 1.33
CA TYR A 152 -19.77 -3.91 2.44
C TYR A 152 -19.71 -3.03 3.70
N ILE A 153 -19.38 -1.74 3.52
CA ILE A 153 -19.35 -0.77 4.62
C ILE A 153 -20.77 -0.58 5.20
N LYS A 154 -21.79 -0.42 4.35
CA LYS A 154 -23.19 -0.27 4.79
C LYS A 154 -23.71 -1.47 5.58
N LYS A 155 -23.29 -2.69 5.21
CA LYS A 155 -23.65 -3.91 5.92
C LYS A 155 -22.86 -4.16 7.19
N GLY A 156 -21.76 -3.43 7.40
CA GLY A 156 -20.80 -3.68 8.48
C GLY A 156 -19.82 -4.81 8.22
N ASP A 157 -19.78 -5.34 6.99
CA ASP A 157 -18.85 -6.39 6.58
C ASP A 157 -17.41 -5.84 6.35
N LEU A 158 -17.29 -4.52 6.18
CA LEU A 158 -16.03 -3.80 6.05
C LEU A 158 -16.03 -2.56 6.94
N VAL A 159 -15.16 -2.54 7.93
CA VAL A 159 -14.98 -1.43 8.86
C VAL A 159 -13.63 -0.76 8.58
N LEU A 160 -13.64 0.52 8.24
CA LEU A 160 -12.44 1.27 7.86
C LEU A 160 -11.84 2.06 9.02
N ASP A 161 -12.68 2.56 9.94
CA ASP A 161 -12.25 3.43 11.04
C ASP A 161 -11.49 2.59 12.10
N PRO A 162 -10.18 2.84 12.32
CA PRO A 162 -9.36 2.08 13.26
C PRO A 162 -9.79 2.22 14.73
N PHE A 163 -10.66 3.17 15.03
CA PHE A 163 -11.26 3.31 16.38
C PHE A 163 -12.51 2.43 16.58
N GLN A 164 -12.97 1.75 15.55
CA GLN A 164 -14.06 0.80 15.62
C GLN A 164 -13.54 -0.63 15.75
N LYS A 165 -14.33 -1.46 16.46
CA LYS A 165 -14.03 -2.89 16.57
C LYS A 165 -14.07 -3.55 15.20
N ASP A 166 -13.23 -4.57 15.02
CA ASP A 166 -13.15 -5.40 13.81
C ASP A 166 -12.80 -4.60 12.53
N HIS A 167 -12.04 -3.49 12.69
CA HIS A 167 -11.56 -2.70 11.57
C HIS A 167 -10.54 -3.48 10.71
N ILE A 168 -10.53 -3.20 9.41
CA ILE A 168 -9.78 -3.98 8.42
C ILE A 168 -8.27 -4.02 8.69
N CYS A 169 -7.66 -2.91 9.15
CA CYS A 169 -6.24 -2.93 9.50
C CYS A 169 -5.95 -3.91 10.65
N GLY A 170 -6.81 -3.91 11.70
CA GLY A 170 -6.71 -4.86 12.80
C GLY A 170 -6.91 -6.30 12.36
N LYS A 171 -7.80 -6.55 11.40
CA LYS A 171 -8.00 -7.87 10.80
C LYS A 171 -6.71 -8.36 10.13
N TRP A 172 -6.09 -7.57 9.24
CA TRP A 172 -4.85 -7.95 8.57
C TRP A 172 -3.67 -8.18 9.52
N ILE A 173 -3.61 -7.40 10.62
CA ILE A 173 -2.62 -7.61 11.68
C ILE A 173 -2.86 -8.94 12.39
N HIS A 174 -4.11 -9.24 12.75
CA HIS A 174 -4.49 -10.48 13.43
C HIS A 174 -4.23 -11.73 12.56
N GLU A 175 -4.47 -11.65 11.27
CA GLU A 175 -4.17 -12.71 10.29
C GLU A 175 -2.65 -12.90 10.06
N GLY A 176 -1.82 -12.00 10.58
CA GLY A 176 -0.37 -12.08 10.48
C GLY A 176 0.19 -11.62 9.13
N PHE A 177 -0.60 -10.91 8.35
CA PHE A 177 -0.16 -10.38 7.05
C PHE A 177 0.84 -9.24 7.21
N VAL A 178 0.65 -8.37 8.21
CA VAL A 178 1.46 -7.15 8.35
C VAL A 178 2.84 -7.48 8.90
N ARG A 179 3.89 -7.15 8.14
CA ARG A 179 5.30 -7.30 8.52
C ARG A 179 6.08 -5.99 8.46
N HIS A 180 5.50 -5.00 7.84
CA HIS A 180 6.05 -3.65 7.74
C HIS A 180 4.90 -2.64 7.80
N CYS A 181 5.17 -1.45 8.32
CA CYS A 181 4.15 -0.42 8.45
C CYS A 181 4.73 0.95 8.11
N HIS A 182 3.99 1.71 7.33
CA HIS A 182 4.22 3.14 7.16
C HIS A 182 3.29 3.91 8.10
N ALA A 183 3.85 4.34 9.23
CA ALA A 183 3.11 5.12 10.22
C ALA A 183 3.16 6.61 9.86
N ARG A 184 2.01 7.18 9.56
CA ARG A 184 1.87 8.62 9.32
C ARG A 184 0.55 9.14 9.86
N ALA A 185 0.52 10.39 10.29
CA ALA A 185 -0.73 11.06 10.62
C ALA A 185 -1.60 11.19 9.37
N ALA A 186 -2.85 10.79 9.45
CA ALA A 186 -3.80 10.84 8.37
C ALA A 186 -5.21 11.16 8.87
N VAL A 187 -5.99 11.81 8.04
CA VAL A 187 -7.40 12.13 8.30
C VAL A 187 -8.22 11.91 7.04
N PRO A 188 -9.51 11.58 7.15
CA PRO A 188 -10.42 11.55 6.02
C PRO A 188 -10.58 12.95 5.46
N ASN A 189 -10.02 13.25 4.31
CA ASN A 189 -10.18 14.56 3.67
C ASN A 189 -10.62 14.46 2.20
N ASN A 190 -11.28 13.35 1.87
CA ASN A 190 -11.85 13.06 0.57
C ASN A 190 -10.85 13.21 -0.60
N PRO A 191 -9.65 12.65 -0.50
CA PRO A 191 -8.78 12.61 -1.66
C PRO A 191 -9.47 11.81 -2.76
N ARG A 192 -9.18 12.16 -4.01
CA ARG A 192 -9.73 11.45 -5.16
C ARG A 192 -8.60 10.79 -5.91
N ASN A 193 -8.62 9.46 -5.87
CA ASN A 193 -7.73 8.61 -6.64
C ASN A 193 -8.59 7.91 -7.67
N ILE A 194 -8.58 8.37 -8.89
CA ILE A 194 -9.43 7.82 -9.94
C ILE A 194 -8.57 6.96 -10.84
N TRP A 195 -8.97 5.72 -10.95
CA TRP A 195 -8.34 4.73 -11.82
C TRP A 195 -8.89 4.83 -13.22
N LYS A 196 -7.99 5.06 -14.15
CA LYS A 196 -8.33 5.20 -15.57
C LYS A 196 -9.08 4.00 -16.16
N HIS A 197 -8.83 2.82 -15.63
CA HIS A 197 -9.39 1.57 -16.16
C HIS A 197 -10.30 0.85 -15.15
N HIS A 198 -10.67 1.51 -14.04
CA HIS A 198 -11.57 0.88 -13.10
C HIS A 198 -12.95 0.67 -13.73
N PRO A 199 -13.57 -0.53 -13.60
CA PRO A 199 -14.82 -0.86 -14.29
C PRO A 199 -15.98 0.06 -13.95
N ASN A 200 -15.98 0.66 -12.77
CA ASN A 200 -17.05 1.57 -12.33
C ASN A 200 -16.80 3.05 -12.69
N LEU A 201 -15.69 3.36 -13.36
CA LEU A 201 -15.31 4.75 -13.62
C LEU A 201 -16.32 5.46 -14.55
N ASP A 202 -16.79 4.77 -15.58
CA ASP A 202 -17.71 5.33 -16.58
C ASP A 202 -19.14 5.51 -16.01
N GLU A 203 -19.45 4.82 -14.90
CA GLU A 203 -20.75 4.91 -14.23
C GLU A 203 -20.84 6.08 -13.23
N LEU A 204 -19.74 6.80 -13.02
CA LEU A 204 -19.64 7.92 -12.08
C LEU A 204 -19.75 9.28 -12.80
N PRO A 205 -20.95 9.72 -13.21
CA PRO A 205 -21.15 10.89 -14.10
C PRO A 205 -20.72 12.23 -13.47
N SER A 206 -20.41 12.24 -12.20
CA SER A 206 -20.10 13.47 -11.45
C SER A 206 -18.60 13.65 -11.17
N LEU A 207 -17.72 12.85 -11.76
CA LEU A 207 -16.29 13.03 -11.63
C LEU A 207 -15.86 14.25 -12.47
N HIS A 208 -15.54 15.34 -11.79
CA HIS A 208 -15.07 16.54 -12.46
C HIS A 208 -13.70 16.25 -13.10
N PRO A 209 -13.48 16.56 -14.39
CA PRO A 209 -12.20 16.31 -15.08
C PRO A 209 -10.95 16.84 -14.34
N LYS A 210 -11.12 17.89 -13.56
CA LYS A 210 -10.08 18.49 -12.72
C LYS A 210 -9.52 17.53 -11.63
N TYR A 211 -10.24 16.46 -11.31
CA TYR A 211 -9.87 15.53 -10.24
C TYR A 211 -9.49 14.14 -10.76
N THR A 212 -9.36 14.00 -12.07
CA THR A 212 -9.17 12.71 -12.74
C THR A 212 -7.78 12.11 -12.63
N ILE A 213 -6.82 12.80 -12.07
CA ILE A 213 -5.48 12.26 -11.84
C ILE A 213 -4.98 12.89 -10.56
N GLY A 214 -5.10 12.20 -9.45
CA GLY A 214 -4.62 12.72 -8.20
C GLY A 214 -4.12 11.62 -7.29
N ARG A 215 -2.92 11.77 -6.82
CA ARG A 215 -2.52 11.07 -5.61
C ARG A 215 -3.39 11.59 -4.47
N GLY A 216 -3.82 10.70 -3.58
CA GLY A 216 -4.51 11.08 -2.36
C GLY A 216 -3.77 12.20 -1.65
N ILE A 217 -4.54 13.12 -1.10
CA ILE A 217 -4.00 14.23 -0.32
C ILE A 217 -3.50 13.67 1.00
N GLN A 218 -2.20 13.64 1.18
CA GLN A 218 -1.58 13.13 2.40
C GLN A 218 -1.39 14.27 3.41
N TYR A 219 -1.82 14.00 4.63
CA TYR A 219 -1.52 14.83 5.76
C TYR A 219 0.00 14.75 6.09
N PRO A 220 0.71 15.78 6.60
CA PRO A 220 0.19 17.08 7.09
C PRO A 220 0.28 18.22 6.07
N PHE A 221 0.61 17.96 4.84
CA PHE A 221 0.92 19.01 3.86
C PHE A 221 -0.28 19.84 3.42
N ILE A 222 -1.49 19.36 3.69
CA ILE A 222 -2.70 20.03 3.26
C ILE A 222 -3.61 20.22 4.47
N LYS A 223 -3.90 21.49 4.77
CA LYS A 223 -4.94 21.80 5.74
C LYS A 223 -6.28 21.37 5.16
N PRO A 224 -7.07 20.62 5.92
CA PRO A 224 -8.41 20.28 5.51
C PRO A 224 -9.26 21.52 5.31
N LYS A 225 -10.17 21.46 4.36
CA LYS A 225 -11.16 22.51 4.19
C LYS A 225 -12.14 22.46 5.36
N ILE A 226 -12.56 23.62 5.83
CA ILE A 226 -13.61 23.72 6.85
C ILE A 226 -14.83 22.91 6.39
N GLY A 227 -15.33 22.01 7.24
CA GLY A 227 -16.49 21.16 6.96
C GLY A 227 -16.19 19.86 6.22
N GLN A 228 -14.92 19.51 5.91
CA GLN A 228 -14.56 18.22 5.32
C GLN A 228 -14.59 17.06 6.32
N TRP A 229 -14.46 17.35 7.61
CA TRP A 229 -14.60 16.39 8.70
C TRP A 229 -15.05 17.09 9.98
N HIS A 230 -15.45 16.32 10.96
CA HIS A 230 -15.79 16.83 12.28
C HIS A 230 -14.53 17.19 13.07
N SER A 231 -14.62 18.22 13.91
CA SER A 231 -13.52 18.65 14.76
C SER A 231 -13.08 17.57 15.74
N ASP A 232 -14.02 16.81 16.28
CA ASP A 232 -13.75 15.69 17.17
C ASP A 232 -12.95 14.57 16.47
N TRP A 233 -13.24 14.28 15.20
CA TRP A 233 -12.47 13.35 14.40
C TRP A 233 -11.04 13.84 14.20
N PHE A 234 -10.89 15.12 13.83
CA PHE A 234 -9.57 15.73 13.63
C PHE A 234 -8.75 15.76 14.93
N GLU A 235 -9.35 16.17 16.05
CA GLU A 235 -8.66 16.32 17.32
C GLU A 235 -8.34 14.98 17.98
N SER A 236 -9.24 14.01 17.92
CA SER A 236 -9.08 12.71 18.59
C SER A 236 -8.48 11.62 17.72
N LYS A 237 -8.59 11.73 16.39
CA LYS A 237 -8.17 10.71 15.43
C LYS A 237 -7.08 11.18 14.46
N LEU A 238 -6.35 12.24 14.83
CA LEU A 238 -5.29 12.80 13.99
C LEU A 238 -4.16 11.81 13.71
N GLU A 239 -3.91 10.92 14.66
CA GLU A 239 -2.85 9.90 14.56
C GLU A 239 -3.42 8.49 14.76
N PRO A 240 -4.38 8.06 13.92
CA PRO A 240 -5.05 6.77 14.10
C PRO A 240 -4.11 5.56 13.94
N TRP A 241 -2.92 5.74 13.35
CA TRP A 241 -1.89 4.71 13.28
C TRP A 241 -1.42 4.22 14.67
N LYS A 242 -1.69 4.97 15.73
CA LYS A 242 -1.43 4.52 17.10
C LYS A 242 -2.38 3.40 17.54
N GLU A 243 -3.51 3.26 16.85
CA GLU A 243 -4.52 2.24 17.12
C GLU A 243 -4.37 1.00 16.23
N VAL A 244 -3.53 1.07 15.20
CA VAL A 244 -3.15 -0.01 14.30
C VAL A 244 -1.80 -0.61 14.71
#